data_40424cdc3287358614a308df773bd331
#
_entry.id   40424cdc3287358614a308df773bd331
#
_cell.length_a   1.000
_cell.length_b   1.000
_cell.length_c   1.000
_cell.angle_alpha   90.00
_cell.angle_beta   90.00
_cell.angle_gamma   90.00
#
_symmetry.space_group_name_H-M   'P 1'
#
loop_
_entity.id
_entity.type
_entity.pdbx_description
1 polymer ?
#
loop_
_entity_poly.entity_id
_entity_poly.type
_entity_poly.pdbx_seq_one_letter_code
_entity_poly.pdbx_strand_id
1 'polypeptide(L)'
;MGNKKVGVFGATSLVGRCLLPLLVKSGWNVKAYSRREVNSTDPGIQWVQIPKSPDDLHGPACESDQISFWISLAPIWILPDYFPMLVKYGARRIVVVSSTSIFTKSHSGSAEEKSTAPKLSTAETRLEQWSAETGIEWIVLRPTLIYGRGMDKNITEIVQMIRRLGFFPLL
;
A
#
# COMPACT_ATOMS: atom_id res chain seq x y z
N MET A 1 2.53 19.96 -20.74
CA MET A 1 1.79 19.01 -19.89
C MET A 1 2.60 18.79 -18.63
N GLY A 2 2.05 19.11 -17.45
CA GLY A 2 2.78 18.96 -16.19
C GLY A 2 3.19 17.52 -15.95
N ASN A 3 4.41 17.32 -15.50
CA ASN A 3 4.99 16.01 -15.20
C ASN A 3 4.25 15.40 -13.97
N LYS A 4 3.23 14.56 -14.21
CA LYS A 4 2.43 13.92 -13.14
C LYS A 4 3.28 12.89 -12.44
N LYS A 5 3.68 13.17 -11.19
CA LYS A 5 4.43 12.21 -10.35
C LYS A 5 3.55 11.58 -9.30
N VAL A 6 3.76 10.31 -9.02
CA VAL A 6 3.10 9.56 -7.95
C VAL A 6 4.09 8.68 -7.19
N GLY A 7 4.04 8.74 -5.86
CA GLY A 7 4.77 7.85 -4.98
C GLY A 7 3.91 6.64 -4.61
N VAL A 8 4.46 5.43 -4.67
CA VAL A 8 3.71 4.20 -4.37
C VAL A 8 4.46 3.36 -3.33
N PHE A 9 3.89 3.25 -2.12
CA PHE A 9 4.32 2.28 -1.11
C PHE A 9 3.69 0.91 -1.37
N GLY A 10 4.40 -0.17 -1.02
CA GLY A 10 3.92 -1.53 -1.27
C GLY A 10 3.86 -1.89 -2.75
N ALA A 11 4.69 -1.26 -3.56
CA ALA A 11 4.75 -1.41 -5.01
C ALA A 11 4.96 -2.86 -5.48
N THR A 12 5.61 -3.70 -4.68
CA THR A 12 5.83 -5.14 -4.96
C THR A 12 4.65 -6.04 -4.58
N SER A 13 3.59 -5.49 -3.97
CA SER A 13 2.38 -6.25 -3.62
C SER A 13 1.63 -6.74 -4.87
N LEU A 14 0.67 -7.64 -4.68
CA LEU A 14 -0.20 -8.12 -5.77
C LEU A 14 -0.88 -6.94 -6.49
N VAL A 15 -1.45 -6.00 -5.73
CA VAL A 15 -2.09 -4.80 -6.28
C VAL A 15 -1.07 -3.89 -6.95
N GLY A 16 0.12 -3.70 -6.35
CA GLY A 16 1.18 -2.87 -6.90
C GLY A 16 1.62 -3.34 -8.29
N ARG A 17 1.87 -4.63 -8.43
CA ARG A 17 2.26 -5.23 -9.73
C ARG A 17 1.22 -5.01 -10.84
N CYS A 18 -0.05 -4.89 -10.49
CA CYS A 18 -1.10 -4.57 -11.45
C CYS A 18 -1.22 -3.06 -11.69
N LEU A 19 -1.07 -2.26 -10.64
CA LEU A 19 -1.30 -0.82 -10.68
C LEU A 19 -0.17 -0.05 -11.39
N LEU A 20 1.10 -0.40 -11.14
CA LEU A 20 2.24 0.36 -11.66
C LEU A 20 2.21 0.49 -13.20
N PRO A 21 1.99 -0.58 -13.99
CA PRO A 21 1.90 -0.46 -15.44
C PRO A 21 0.73 0.43 -15.90
N LEU A 22 -0.40 0.40 -15.17
CA LEU A 22 -1.57 1.24 -15.48
C LEU A 22 -1.28 2.72 -15.23
N LEU A 23 -0.57 3.05 -14.15
CA LEU A 23 -0.15 4.42 -13.87
C LEU A 23 0.77 4.94 -14.96
N VAL A 24 1.78 4.17 -15.37
CA VAL A 24 2.70 4.55 -16.45
C VAL A 24 1.92 4.73 -17.75
N LYS A 25 1.04 3.81 -18.11
CA LYS A 25 0.17 3.92 -19.31
C LYS A 25 -0.71 5.16 -19.28
N SER A 26 -1.09 5.62 -18.08
CA SER A 26 -1.88 6.84 -17.88
C SER A 26 -1.03 8.12 -17.81
N GLY A 27 0.26 8.03 -18.13
CA GLY A 27 1.17 9.17 -18.22
C GLY A 27 1.72 9.63 -16.86
N TRP A 28 1.72 8.79 -15.84
CA TRP A 28 2.35 9.09 -14.56
C TRP A 28 3.82 8.64 -14.54
N ASN A 29 4.68 9.47 -13.99
CA ASN A 29 6.01 9.05 -13.55
C ASN A 29 5.89 8.46 -12.15
N VAL A 30 6.20 7.19 -12.03
CA VAL A 30 6.01 6.42 -10.80
C VAL A 30 7.30 6.31 -10.01
N LYS A 31 7.31 6.75 -8.75
CA LYS A 31 8.36 6.47 -7.78
C LYS A 31 7.87 5.34 -6.88
N ALA A 32 8.38 4.13 -7.14
CA ALA A 32 7.94 2.90 -6.51
C ALA A 32 8.84 2.53 -5.33
N TYR A 33 8.26 2.48 -4.13
CA TYR A 33 9.00 2.23 -2.90
C TYR A 33 8.91 0.76 -2.47
N SER A 34 10.06 0.15 -2.18
CA SER A 34 10.19 -1.25 -1.74
C SER A 34 11.21 -1.39 -0.62
N ARG A 35 10.96 -2.31 0.32
CA ARG A 35 11.94 -2.69 1.36
C ARG A 35 13.10 -3.54 0.81
N ARG A 36 12.89 -4.16 -0.33
CA ARG A 36 13.90 -4.98 -1.01
C ARG A 36 14.35 -4.25 -2.27
N GLU A 37 15.59 -4.45 -2.63
CA GLU A 37 16.08 -4.02 -3.94
C GLU A 37 15.24 -4.67 -5.05
N VAL A 38 14.90 -3.88 -6.05
CA VAL A 38 14.13 -4.33 -7.21
C VAL A 38 14.89 -3.93 -8.45
N ASN A 39 15.44 -4.91 -9.14
CA ASN A 39 16.11 -4.74 -10.41
C ASN A 39 15.06 -4.82 -11.53
N SER A 40 14.45 -3.69 -11.88
CA SER A 40 13.50 -3.57 -12.98
C SER A 40 13.90 -2.39 -13.86
N THR A 41 13.83 -2.60 -15.15
CA THR A 41 14.14 -1.60 -16.18
C THR A 41 12.89 -1.03 -16.83
N ASP A 42 11.73 -1.18 -16.19
CA ASP A 42 10.47 -0.67 -16.73
C ASP A 42 10.52 0.85 -16.92
N PRO A 43 10.39 1.37 -18.16
CA PRO A 43 10.41 2.79 -18.39
C PRO A 43 9.24 3.47 -17.68
N GLY A 44 9.51 4.61 -17.05
CA GLY A 44 8.49 5.36 -16.28
C GLY A 44 8.31 4.93 -14.83
N ILE A 45 9.04 3.91 -14.36
CA ILE A 45 9.05 3.48 -12.96
C ILE A 45 10.46 3.65 -12.38
N GLN A 46 10.60 4.55 -11.42
CA GLN A 46 11.81 4.69 -10.62
C GLN A 46 11.65 3.89 -9.33
N TRP A 47 12.44 2.83 -9.16
CA TRP A 47 12.45 2.06 -7.93
C TRP A 47 13.35 2.71 -6.88
N VAL A 48 12.85 2.79 -5.65
CA VAL A 48 13.56 3.33 -4.49
C VAL A 48 13.50 2.32 -3.37
N GLN A 49 14.66 1.92 -2.89
CA GLN A 49 14.73 1.08 -1.70
C GLN A 49 14.47 1.95 -0.47
N ILE A 50 13.48 1.56 0.34
CA ILE A 50 13.21 2.20 1.62
C ILE A 50 14.29 1.73 2.62
N PRO A 51 14.96 2.65 3.32
CA PRO A 51 15.89 2.28 4.39
C PRO A 51 15.16 1.50 5.50
N LYS A 52 15.92 0.72 6.26
CA LYS A 52 15.38 -0.09 7.36
C LYS A 52 14.86 0.77 8.51
N SER A 53 15.49 1.92 8.75
CA SER A 53 15.03 2.92 9.71
C SER A 53 14.35 4.10 9.00
N PRO A 54 13.16 4.55 9.45
CA PRO A 54 12.55 5.77 8.95
C PRO A 54 13.47 7.01 9.11
N ASP A 55 14.36 6.99 10.10
CA ASP A 55 15.31 8.08 10.37
C ASP A 55 16.34 8.27 9.26
N ASP A 56 16.67 7.21 8.53
CA ASP A 56 17.60 7.26 7.39
C ASP A 56 17.01 7.98 6.16
N LEU A 57 15.73 8.32 6.18
CA LEU A 57 15.04 9.11 5.14
C LEU A 57 15.29 10.62 5.24
N HIS A 58 16.15 11.06 6.17
CA HIS A 58 16.34 12.46 6.51
C HIS A 58 17.32 13.26 5.63
N GLY A 59 17.81 12.70 4.51
CA GLY A 59 18.58 13.47 3.53
C GLY A 59 17.78 14.68 3.00
N PRO A 60 18.40 15.79 2.54
CA PRO A 60 17.68 16.93 1.98
C PRO A 60 16.87 16.51 0.75
N ALA A 61 15.58 16.85 0.71
CA ALA A 61 14.79 16.69 -0.51
C ALA A 61 15.14 17.85 -1.46
N CYS A 62 15.51 17.53 -2.69
CA CYS A 62 15.62 18.52 -3.74
C CYS A 62 14.22 18.94 -4.23
N GLU A 63 14.06 20.14 -4.77
CA GLU A 63 12.80 20.57 -5.40
C GLU A 63 12.32 19.62 -6.51
N SER A 64 13.28 18.96 -7.19
CA SER A 64 13.00 17.92 -8.20
C SER A 64 12.30 16.69 -7.63
N ASP A 65 12.34 16.48 -6.31
CA ASP A 65 11.78 15.32 -5.64
C ASP A 65 10.33 15.51 -5.15
N GLN A 66 9.70 16.65 -5.41
CA GLN A 66 8.31 16.92 -5.02
C GLN A 66 7.35 15.92 -5.64
N ILE A 67 6.53 15.28 -4.78
CA ILE A 67 5.52 14.29 -5.14
C ILE A 67 4.23 14.64 -4.41
N SER A 68 3.26 15.20 -5.13
CA SER A 68 1.99 15.64 -4.55
C SER A 68 1.00 14.50 -4.34
N PHE A 69 1.12 13.39 -5.08
CA PHE A 69 0.16 12.27 -5.05
C PHE A 69 0.83 10.99 -4.57
N TRP A 70 0.19 10.32 -3.63
CA TRP A 70 0.72 9.11 -3.02
C TRP A 70 -0.33 8.00 -2.98
N ILE A 71 0.14 6.76 -3.11
CA ILE A 71 -0.67 5.56 -2.96
C ILE A 71 0.05 4.61 -2.00
N SER A 72 -0.62 4.17 -0.94
CA SER A 72 -0.10 3.17 -0.02
C SER A 72 -0.86 1.86 -0.18
N LEU A 73 -0.18 0.86 -0.71
CA LEU A 73 -0.63 -0.53 -0.85
C LEU A 73 0.05 -1.44 0.18
N ALA A 74 0.90 -0.86 1.02
CA ALA A 74 1.50 -1.55 2.15
C ALA A 74 0.49 -1.65 3.32
N PRO A 75 0.73 -2.54 4.30
CA PRO A 75 -0.11 -2.56 5.50
C PRO A 75 -0.22 -1.18 6.13
N ILE A 76 -1.46 -0.71 6.36
CA ILE A 76 -1.71 0.68 6.78
C ILE A 76 -0.99 1.06 8.08
N TRP A 77 -0.77 0.11 8.98
CA TRP A 77 -0.12 0.36 10.29
C TRP A 77 1.37 0.73 10.21
N ILE A 78 2.01 0.56 9.03
CA ILE A 78 3.38 1.03 8.82
C ILE A 78 3.42 2.45 8.25
N LEU A 79 2.33 2.95 7.70
CA LEU A 79 2.29 4.26 7.05
C LEU A 79 2.62 5.44 7.98
N PRO A 80 2.20 5.44 9.26
CA PRO A 80 2.55 6.52 10.18
C PRO A 80 4.06 6.75 10.35
N ASP A 81 4.88 5.74 10.19
CA ASP A 81 6.35 5.87 10.27
C ASP A 81 6.92 6.69 9.10
N TYR A 82 6.15 6.85 8.02
CA TYR A 82 6.53 7.60 6.81
C TYR A 82 5.85 8.96 6.69
N PHE A 83 5.04 9.40 7.64
CA PHE A 83 4.40 10.72 7.63
C PHE A 83 5.40 11.88 7.47
N PRO A 84 6.54 11.92 8.19
CA PRO A 84 7.54 12.97 7.99
C PRO A 84 8.09 13.01 6.56
N MET A 85 8.28 11.84 5.94
CA MET A 85 8.72 11.73 4.56
C MET A 85 7.68 12.30 3.59
N LEU A 86 6.39 11.97 3.78
CA LEU A 86 5.31 12.47 2.94
C LEU A 86 5.23 14.00 2.97
N VAL A 87 5.31 14.60 4.16
CA VAL A 87 5.34 16.07 4.32
C VAL A 87 6.54 16.67 3.60
N LYS A 88 7.72 16.08 3.78
CA LYS A 88 8.97 16.52 3.17
C LYS A 88 8.91 16.49 1.64
N TYR A 89 8.29 15.48 1.04
CA TYR A 89 8.09 15.37 -0.41
C TYR A 89 6.92 16.21 -0.92
N GLY A 90 6.27 17.01 -0.09
CA GLY A 90 5.18 17.90 -0.48
C GLY A 90 3.90 17.15 -0.87
N ALA A 91 3.58 16.08 -0.16
CA ALA A 91 2.34 15.35 -0.36
C ALA A 91 1.13 16.30 -0.20
N ARG A 92 0.16 16.16 -1.09
CA ARG A 92 -1.12 16.87 -1.03
C ARG A 92 -2.28 15.93 -0.91
N ARG A 93 -2.15 14.74 -1.47
CA ARG A 93 -3.20 13.71 -1.42
C ARG A 93 -2.58 12.32 -1.34
N ILE A 94 -3.18 11.47 -0.48
CA ILE A 94 -2.81 10.08 -0.35
C ILE A 94 -4.02 9.16 -0.45
N VAL A 95 -3.90 8.07 -1.22
CA VAL A 95 -4.85 6.97 -1.25
C VAL A 95 -4.24 5.79 -0.51
N VAL A 96 -4.95 5.24 0.46
CA VAL A 96 -4.46 4.18 1.35
C VAL A 96 -5.36 2.96 1.25
N VAL A 97 -4.77 1.78 1.17
CA VAL A 97 -5.50 0.52 1.25
C VAL A 97 -5.47 0.02 2.69
N SER A 98 -6.66 -0.15 3.26
CA SER A 98 -6.93 -0.78 4.54
C SER A 98 -7.65 -2.12 4.33
N SER A 99 -8.56 -2.51 5.21
CA SER A 99 -9.35 -3.74 5.06
C SER A 99 -10.70 -3.62 5.77
N THR A 100 -11.74 -4.27 5.23
CA THR A 100 -13.02 -4.45 5.94
C THR A 100 -12.90 -5.30 7.21
N SER A 101 -11.78 -5.97 7.41
CA SER A 101 -11.46 -6.71 8.65
C SER A 101 -11.54 -5.84 9.91
N ILE A 102 -11.46 -4.52 9.78
CA ILE A 102 -11.71 -3.57 10.89
C ILE A 102 -13.11 -3.77 11.52
N PHE A 103 -14.11 -4.18 10.72
CA PHE A 103 -15.49 -4.34 11.18
C PHE A 103 -15.85 -5.78 11.56
N THR A 104 -15.15 -6.78 11.04
CA THR A 104 -15.60 -8.17 11.09
C THR A 104 -14.77 -9.06 12.02
N LYS A 105 -13.51 -8.71 12.29
CA LYS A 105 -12.58 -9.60 12.99
C LYS A 105 -12.49 -9.41 14.50
N SER A 106 -13.24 -8.52 15.10
CA SER A 106 -13.34 -8.38 16.57
C SER A 106 -13.89 -9.65 17.25
N HIS A 107 -14.66 -10.46 16.54
CA HIS A 107 -15.30 -11.69 17.03
C HIS A 107 -14.70 -12.98 16.43
N SER A 108 -13.58 -12.89 15.69
CA SER A 108 -12.93 -14.05 15.10
C SER A 108 -12.35 -15.01 16.15
N GLY A 109 -12.37 -16.31 15.88
CA GLY A 109 -11.72 -17.32 16.71
C GLY A 109 -10.18 -17.30 16.65
N SER A 110 -9.58 -16.68 15.64
CA SER A 110 -8.13 -16.61 15.43
C SER A 110 -7.50 -15.45 16.20
N ALA A 111 -6.46 -15.72 16.99
CA ALA A 111 -5.71 -14.70 17.73
C ALA A 111 -5.03 -13.69 16.80
N GLU A 112 -4.53 -14.14 15.64
CA GLU A 112 -3.90 -13.29 14.62
C GLU A 112 -4.91 -12.33 14.00
N GLU A 113 -6.11 -12.79 13.72
CA GLU A 113 -7.20 -11.97 13.21
C GLU A 113 -7.69 -10.93 14.22
N LYS A 114 -7.81 -11.33 15.51
CA LYS A 114 -8.16 -10.40 16.60
C LYS A 114 -7.15 -9.28 16.75
N SER A 115 -5.86 -9.53 16.52
CA SER A 115 -4.80 -8.52 16.62
C SER A 115 -4.78 -7.55 15.44
N THR A 116 -5.38 -7.90 14.32
CA THR A 116 -5.33 -7.09 13.08
C THR A 116 -6.31 -5.92 13.12
N ALA A 117 -7.54 -6.11 13.60
CA ALA A 117 -8.56 -5.07 13.62
C ALA A 117 -8.14 -3.82 14.45
N PRO A 118 -7.59 -3.96 15.67
CA PRO A 118 -7.08 -2.81 16.41
C PRO A 118 -5.95 -2.07 15.70
N LYS A 119 -5.02 -2.78 15.04
CA LYS A 119 -3.93 -2.17 14.26
C LYS A 119 -4.46 -1.34 13.10
N LEU A 120 -5.48 -1.85 12.39
CA LEU A 120 -6.15 -1.12 11.31
C LEU A 120 -6.81 0.15 11.85
N SER A 121 -7.63 0.03 12.90
CA SER A 121 -8.33 1.16 13.51
C SER A 121 -7.38 2.24 14.01
N THR A 122 -6.36 1.86 14.78
CA THR A 122 -5.35 2.79 15.28
C THR A 122 -4.64 3.51 14.15
N ALA A 123 -4.28 2.81 13.08
CA ALA A 123 -3.58 3.41 11.95
C ALA A 123 -4.47 4.37 11.17
N GLU A 124 -5.75 4.05 10.98
CA GLU A 124 -6.72 4.95 10.34
C GLU A 124 -6.93 6.21 11.17
N THR A 125 -7.09 6.09 12.49
CA THR A 125 -7.19 7.25 13.39
C THR A 125 -5.94 8.14 13.34
N ARG A 126 -4.75 7.54 13.32
CA ARG A 126 -3.49 8.30 13.18
C ARG A 126 -3.40 9.02 11.83
N LEU A 127 -3.87 8.40 10.75
CA LEU A 127 -3.93 9.02 9.43
C LEU A 127 -4.87 10.24 9.43
N GLU A 128 -6.05 10.10 10.04
CA GLU A 128 -7.04 11.18 10.16
C GLU A 128 -6.48 12.37 10.95
N GLN A 129 -5.87 12.12 12.11
CA GLN A 129 -5.25 13.15 12.93
C GLN A 129 -4.13 13.88 12.18
N TRP A 130 -3.21 13.13 11.58
CA TRP A 130 -2.11 13.68 10.80
C TRP A 130 -2.60 14.50 9.60
N SER A 131 -3.66 14.05 8.93
CA SER A 131 -4.28 14.79 7.83
C SER A 131 -4.86 16.12 8.31
N ALA A 132 -5.54 16.13 9.47
CA ALA A 132 -6.08 17.35 10.06
C ALA A 132 -4.98 18.36 10.42
N GLU A 133 -3.82 17.88 10.88
CA GLU A 133 -2.67 18.72 11.25
C GLU A 133 -1.93 19.28 10.02
N THR A 134 -1.85 18.52 8.95
CA THR A 134 -1.02 18.87 7.77
C THR A 134 -1.82 19.43 6.59
N GLY A 135 -3.14 19.26 6.59
CA GLY A 135 -4.00 19.64 5.46
C GLY A 135 -3.87 18.69 4.26
N ILE A 136 -3.22 17.54 4.40
CA ILE A 136 -3.05 16.55 3.34
C ILE A 136 -4.36 15.77 3.18
N GLU A 137 -4.94 15.80 1.98
CA GLU A 137 -6.17 15.04 1.68
C GLU A 137 -5.90 13.52 1.69
N TRP A 138 -6.84 12.74 2.19
CA TRP A 138 -6.71 11.30 2.24
C TRP A 138 -7.98 10.57 1.82
N ILE A 139 -7.79 9.36 1.27
CA ILE A 139 -8.85 8.40 0.95
C ILE A 139 -8.42 7.04 1.46
N VAL A 140 -9.29 6.36 2.24
CA VAL A 140 -9.07 4.97 2.66
C VAL A 140 -9.99 4.04 1.89
N LEU A 141 -9.39 3.10 1.17
CA LEU A 141 -10.09 2.00 0.51
C LEU A 141 -10.06 0.77 1.42
N ARG A 142 -11.21 0.19 1.71
CA ARG A 142 -11.34 -1.01 2.55
C ARG A 142 -11.86 -2.19 1.72
N PRO A 143 -11.00 -2.88 0.97
CA PRO A 143 -11.41 -4.08 0.24
C PRO A 143 -11.76 -5.22 1.21
N THR A 144 -12.66 -6.10 0.78
CA THR A 144 -13.01 -7.34 1.50
C THR A 144 -11.96 -8.42 1.25
N LEU A 145 -11.64 -8.67 0.00
CA LEU A 145 -10.70 -9.68 -0.44
C LEU A 145 -9.96 -9.20 -1.70
N ILE A 146 -8.65 -9.31 -1.67
CA ILE A 146 -7.81 -9.03 -2.83
C ILE A 146 -7.28 -10.36 -3.34
N TYR A 147 -7.64 -10.74 -4.58
CA TYR A 147 -7.24 -12.00 -5.19
C TYR A 147 -6.92 -11.84 -6.67
N GLY A 148 -6.27 -12.84 -7.23
CA GLY A 148 -6.01 -12.94 -8.66
C GLY A 148 -4.57 -13.30 -9.00
N ARG A 149 -4.32 -13.58 -10.28
CA ARG A 149 -3.01 -13.96 -10.84
C ARG A 149 -2.36 -15.18 -10.17
N GLY A 150 -3.10 -15.97 -9.37
CA GLY A 150 -2.57 -17.13 -8.67
C GLY A 150 -1.51 -16.81 -7.59
N MET A 151 -1.44 -15.57 -7.13
CA MET A 151 -0.47 -15.10 -6.14
C MET A 151 -1.08 -14.77 -4.78
N ASP A 152 -2.39 -14.85 -4.67
CA ASP A 152 -3.10 -14.76 -3.39
C ASP A 152 -3.14 -16.13 -2.70
N LYS A 153 -3.11 -16.15 -1.38
CA LYS A 153 -3.13 -17.41 -0.61
C LYS A 153 -4.53 -18.02 -0.59
N ASN A 154 -5.55 -17.22 -0.34
CA ASN A 154 -6.87 -17.74 0.00
C ASN A 154 -7.58 -18.40 -1.19
N ILE A 155 -7.81 -17.66 -2.27
CA ILE A 155 -8.54 -18.17 -3.45
C ILE A 155 -7.68 -19.17 -4.22
N THR A 156 -6.36 -18.95 -4.31
CA THR A 156 -5.46 -19.89 -4.97
C THR A 156 -5.45 -21.25 -4.27
N GLU A 157 -5.40 -21.30 -2.95
CA GLU A 157 -5.49 -22.56 -2.18
C GLU A 157 -6.84 -23.27 -2.38
N ILE A 158 -7.95 -22.51 -2.35
CA ILE A 158 -9.29 -23.04 -2.64
C ILE A 158 -9.34 -23.65 -4.05
N VAL A 159 -8.87 -22.94 -5.05
CA VAL A 159 -8.85 -23.41 -6.43
C VAL A 159 -7.99 -24.67 -6.58
N GLN A 160 -6.82 -24.73 -5.93
CA GLN A 160 -5.97 -25.90 -5.96
C GLN A 160 -6.63 -27.09 -5.26
N MET A 161 -7.32 -26.88 -4.14
CA MET A 161 -8.07 -27.91 -3.43
C MET A 161 -9.20 -28.47 -4.30
N ILE A 162 -10.02 -27.61 -4.92
CA ILE A 162 -11.09 -28.02 -5.83
C ILE A 162 -10.53 -28.82 -7.01
N ARG A 163 -9.42 -28.35 -7.61
CA ARG A 163 -8.79 -29.07 -8.73
C ARG A 163 -8.28 -30.46 -8.34
N ARG A 164 -7.80 -30.60 -7.08
CA ARG A 164 -7.27 -31.88 -6.56
C ARG A 164 -8.37 -32.85 -6.14
N LEU A 165 -9.45 -32.36 -5.53
CA LEU A 165 -10.49 -33.19 -4.92
C LEU A 165 -11.74 -33.34 -5.82
N GLY A 166 -11.92 -32.47 -6.83
CA GLY A 166 -13.12 -32.43 -7.66
C GLY A 166 -14.33 -31.75 -7.00
N PHE A 167 -14.21 -31.33 -5.73
CA PHE A 167 -15.28 -30.66 -4.98
C PHE A 167 -14.68 -29.71 -3.94
N PHE A 168 -15.50 -28.75 -3.46
CA PHE A 168 -15.14 -27.88 -2.33
C PHE A 168 -15.79 -28.40 -1.06
N PRO A 169 -15.02 -28.84 -0.05
CA PRO A 169 -15.59 -29.27 1.22
C PRO A 169 -16.13 -28.06 1.98
N LEU A 170 -17.45 -27.99 2.16
CA LEU A 170 -18.08 -27.09 3.10
C LEU A 170 -17.94 -27.69 4.51
N LEU A 171 -17.25 -26.98 5.38
CA LEU A 171 -17.16 -27.30 6.80
C LEU A 171 -18.31 -26.62 7.55
#